data_b86328c98d78e5adfd5a398895b9d074
#
_entry.id   b86328c98d78e5adfd5a398895b9d074
#
_cell.length_a   1.000
_cell.length_b   1.000
_cell.length_c   1.000
_cell.angle_alpha   90.00
_cell.angle_beta   90.00
_cell.angle_gamma   90.00
#
_symmetry.space_group_name_H-M   'P 1'
#
loop_
_entity.id
_entity.type
_entity.pdbx_description
1 polymer ?
#
loop_
_entity_poly.entity_id
_entity_poly.type
_entity_poly.pdbx_seq_one_letter_code
_entity_poly.pdbx_strand_id
1 'polypeptide(L)'
;IKGMSAACEKFETPVTGGNVSFYNQTQIGNTVEPVFPTPTIGMIGVIEDKKFVTTLGYKEKGDLIFMIGTNHEDISSSQYLVNVHGVENSSAPHFDLEEEFANQKQVQMLIREGAIKSAHDLSEGGLFVGLLEKGMVNGLGFDITMPAEFRKDAVLFGESASRILVTVSEENKDKFIDLMMLNGCAFDLLGHVTKGSVRVDDEDWGTVTEYQKIYDNALGDILTK
;
A
#
# COMPACT_ATOMS: atom_id res chain seq x y z
N ILE A 1 -12.90 -10.18 16.38
CA ILE A 1 -12.20 -11.31 17.03
C ILE A 1 -11.99 -12.47 16.05
N LYS A 2 -13.03 -12.97 15.33
CA LYS A 2 -12.85 -14.10 14.39
C LYS A 2 -11.81 -13.84 13.32
N GLY A 3 -11.82 -12.67 12.69
CA GLY A 3 -10.83 -12.29 11.68
C GLY A 3 -9.40 -12.23 12.25
N MET A 4 -9.24 -11.64 13.45
CA MET A 4 -7.96 -11.62 14.15
C MET A 4 -7.45 -13.04 14.45
N SER A 5 -8.33 -13.94 14.95
CA SER A 5 -7.95 -15.34 15.19
C SER A 5 -7.51 -16.04 13.92
N ALA A 6 -8.26 -15.89 12.83
CA ALA A 6 -7.91 -16.50 11.54
C ALA A 6 -6.55 -16.02 11.03
N ALA A 7 -6.27 -14.71 11.12
CA ALA A 7 -4.97 -14.16 10.75
C ALA A 7 -3.84 -14.68 11.65
N CYS A 8 -4.03 -14.69 12.98
CA CYS A 8 -3.03 -15.20 13.91
C CYS A 8 -2.69 -16.68 13.66
N GLU A 9 -3.72 -17.51 13.38
CA GLU A 9 -3.52 -18.93 13.04
C GLU A 9 -2.77 -19.07 11.70
N LYS A 10 -3.16 -18.29 10.67
CA LYS A 10 -2.55 -18.35 9.35
C LYS A 10 -1.09 -17.94 9.34
N PHE A 11 -0.77 -16.86 10.06
CA PHE A 11 0.59 -16.30 10.13
C PHE A 11 1.44 -16.90 11.27
N GLU A 12 0.88 -17.80 12.08
CA GLU A 12 1.54 -18.37 13.26
C GLU A 12 2.04 -17.29 14.24
N THR A 13 1.25 -16.23 14.40
CA THR A 13 1.58 -15.07 15.23
C THR A 13 0.62 -14.97 16.42
N PRO A 14 0.97 -15.54 17.59
CA PRO A 14 0.08 -15.53 18.74
C PRO A 14 -0.04 -14.12 19.34
N VAL A 15 -1.24 -13.80 19.84
CA VAL A 15 -1.44 -12.61 20.67
C VAL A 15 -0.75 -12.81 22.01
N THR A 16 0.21 -11.95 22.35
CA THR A 16 1.00 -12.03 23.59
C THR A 16 0.46 -11.12 24.70
N GLY A 17 -0.39 -10.16 24.37
CA GLY A 17 -0.97 -9.25 25.33
C GLY A 17 -1.82 -8.17 24.67
N GLY A 18 -2.45 -7.37 25.50
CA GLY A 18 -3.29 -6.25 25.08
C GLY A 18 -4.40 -5.99 26.08
N ASN A 19 -5.14 -4.90 25.85
CA ASN A 19 -6.29 -4.54 26.69
C ASN A 19 -7.55 -4.44 25.84
N VAL A 20 -8.70 -4.62 26.46
CA VAL A 20 -10.01 -4.36 25.88
C VAL A 20 -10.73 -3.32 26.73
N SER A 21 -11.16 -2.22 26.09
CA SER A 21 -11.94 -1.17 26.75
C SER A 21 -13.39 -1.25 26.29
N PHE A 22 -14.32 -1.53 27.21
CA PHE A 22 -15.74 -1.60 26.92
C PHE A 22 -16.47 -0.27 27.10
N TYR A 23 -15.87 0.68 27.80
CA TYR A 23 -16.38 2.04 27.97
C TYR A 23 -15.62 2.98 27.03
N ASN A 24 -16.10 3.06 25.81
CA ASN A 24 -15.45 3.86 24.77
C ASN A 24 -16.45 4.83 24.19
N GLN A 25 -16.59 5.99 24.85
CA GLN A 25 -17.53 7.03 24.47
C GLN A 25 -17.03 8.41 24.82
N THR A 26 -17.44 9.41 24.06
CA THR A 26 -17.17 10.82 24.32
C THR A 26 -18.47 11.51 24.73
N GLN A 27 -18.44 12.30 25.80
CA GLN A 27 -19.57 13.14 26.18
C GLN A 27 -19.36 14.56 25.66
N ILE A 28 -20.27 15.01 24.79
CA ILE A 28 -20.29 16.37 24.24
C ILE A 28 -21.55 17.07 24.73
N GLY A 29 -21.42 17.90 25.76
CA GLY A 29 -22.55 18.49 26.45
C GLY A 29 -23.44 17.41 27.08
N ASN A 30 -24.69 17.31 26.62
CA ASN A 30 -25.67 16.31 27.06
C ASN A 30 -25.76 15.07 26.16
N THR A 31 -24.95 15.01 25.09
CA THR A 31 -24.96 13.90 24.13
C THR A 31 -23.79 12.96 24.42
N VAL A 32 -24.05 11.66 24.40
CA VAL A 32 -23.03 10.62 24.49
C VAL A 32 -22.84 10.02 23.11
N GLU A 33 -21.62 10.13 22.58
CA GLU A 33 -21.24 9.57 21.29
C GLU A 33 -20.29 8.38 21.49
N PRO A 34 -20.67 7.17 21.03
CA PRO A 34 -19.79 6.01 21.13
C PRO A 34 -18.61 6.16 20.13
N VAL A 35 -17.44 5.70 20.55
CA VAL A 35 -16.28 5.58 19.67
C VAL A 35 -16.46 4.33 18.79
N PHE A 36 -16.02 4.40 17.54
CA PHE A 36 -16.06 3.25 16.65
C PHE A 36 -15.31 2.06 17.25
N PRO A 37 -15.82 0.83 17.10
CA PRO A 37 -15.21 -0.39 17.65
C PRO A 37 -14.00 -0.82 16.81
N THR A 38 -12.94 -0.02 16.84
CA THR A 38 -11.73 -0.20 16.01
C THR A 38 -10.66 -0.96 16.79
N PRO A 39 -10.26 -2.16 16.36
CA PRO A 39 -9.12 -2.84 16.92
C PRO A 39 -7.82 -2.16 16.47
N THR A 40 -6.90 -1.94 17.41
CA THR A 40 -5.54 -1.48 17.11
C THR A 40 -4.58 -2.61 17.41
N ILE A 41 -3.79 -3.00 16.40
CA ILE A 41 -2.87 -4.14 16.47
C ILE A 41 -1.43 -3.63 16.33
N GLY A 42 -0.60 -3.93 17.32
CA GLY A 42 0.84 -3.78 17.23
C GLY A 42 1.51 -5.13 17.00
N MET A 43 2.48 -5.19 16.09
CA MET A 43 3.21 -6.42 15.76
C MET A 43 4.71 -6.14 15.77
N ILE A 44 5.49 -7.08 16.30
CA ILE A 44 6.96 -6.99 16.36
C ILE A 44 7.51 -8.20 15.62
N GLY A 45 8.48 -7.97 14.74
CA GLY A 45 9.24 -9.00 14.05
C GLY A 45 10.74 -8.78 14.18
N VAL A 46 11.53 -9.81 13.96
CA VAL A 46 12.99 -9.77 13.95
C VAL A 46 13.50 -10.05 12.55
N ILE A 47 14.36 -9.18 12.04
CA ILE A 47 15.11 -9.41 10.79
C ILE A 47 16.45 -10.03 11.18
N GLU A 48 16.73 -11.24 10.69
CA GLU A 48 17.92 -12.02 11.05
C GLU A 48 19.24 -11.39 10.61
N ASP A 49 19.24 -10.68 9.48
CA ASP A 49 20.42 -10.04 8.91
C ASP A 49 20.05 -8.67 8.31
N LYS A 50 20.81 -7.65 8.63
CA LYS A 50 20.63 -6.27 8.11
C LYS A 50 20.60 -6.18 6.58
N LYS A 51 21.23 -7.13 5.87
CA LYS A 51 21.20 -7.16 4.40
C LYS A 51 19.79 -7.35 3.82
N PHE A 52 18.85 -7.88 4.61
CA PHE A 52 17.45 -8.09 4.20
C PHE A 52 16.56 -6.88 4.49
N VAL A 53 17.09 -5.80 5.07
CA VAL A 53 16.33 -4.57 5.28
C VAL A 53 16.00 -3.95 3.93
N THR A 54 14.71 -3.92 3.59
CA THR A 54 14.18 -3.31 2.38
C THR A 54 13.29 -2.14 2.76
N THR A 55 13.58 -0.97 2.21
CA THR A 55 12.84 0.26 2.52
C THR A 55 11.89 0.64 1.39
N LEU A 56 10.91 1.48 1.69
CA LEU A 56 9.84 1.82 0.74
C LEU A 56 10.31 2.68 -0.44
N GLY A 57 11.24 3.62 -0.25
CA GLY A 57 11.58 4.63 -1.25
C GLY A 57 12.23 4.09 -2.53
N TYR A 58 11.93 4.71 -3.67
CA TYR A 58 12.64 4.46 -4.93
C TYR A 58 14.15 4.66 -4.76
N LYS A 59 14.95 3.86 -5.47
CA LYS A 59 16.42 3.93 -5.36
C LYS A 59 17.05 4.68 -6.53
N GLU A 60 16.68 4.34 -7.75
CA GLU A 60 17.31 4.88 -8.95
C GLU A 60 16.30 5.15 -10.05
N LYS A 61 16.57 6.19 -10.86
CA LYS A 61 15.85 6.44 -12.11
C LYS A 61 16.03 5.26 -13.05
N GLY A 62 14.95 4.81 -13.67
CA GLY A 62 14.94 3.70 -14.62
C GLY A 62 14.66 2.35 -13.98
N ASP A 63 14.64 2.26 -12.64
CA ASP A 63 14.12 1.06 -11.98
C ASP A 63 12.69 0.79 -12.44
N LEU A 64 12.38 -0.48 -12.71
CA LEU A 64 11.04 -0.91 -13.07
C LEU A 64 10.13 -0.94 -11.84
N ILE A 65 8.87 -0.54 -12.02
CA ILE A 65 7.86 -0.55 -10.97
C ILE A 65 6.89 -1.70 -11.25
N PHE A 66 6.83 -2.64 -10.33
CA PHE A 66 5.87 -3.72 -10.38
C PHE A 66 4.88 -3.61 -9.21
N MET A 67 3.66 -4.04 -9.44
CA MET A 67 2.69 -4.34 -8.40
C MET A 67 2.55 -5.86 -8.28
N ILE A 68 2.64 -6.38 -7.08
CA ILE A 68 2.35 -7.76 -6.71
C ILE A 68 0.95 -7.79 -6.12
N GLY A 69 0.18 -8.81 -6.46
CA GLY A 69 -1.24 -8.94 -6.08
C GLY A 69 -2.19 -8.59 -7.21
N THR A 70 -3.47 -8.84 -6.99
CA THR A 70 -4.51 -8.72 -8.02
C THR A 70 -5.17 -7.35 -7.99
N ASN A 71 -5.36 -6.73 -9.16
CA ASN A 71 -6.21 -5.55 -9.28
C ASN A 71 -7.68 -5.93 -9.14
N HIS A 72 -8.40 -5.22 -8.29
CA HIS A 72 -9.84 -5.32 -8.16
C HIS A 72 -10.48 -3.99 -8.56
N GLU A 73 -11.65 -4.04 -9.24
CA GLU A 73 -12.44 -2.84 -9.52
C GLU A 73 -13.26 -2.44 -8.29
N ASP A 74 -12.56 -2.24 -7.17
CA ASP A 74 -13.18 -2.02 -5.87
C ASP A 74 -12.66 -0.73 -5.23
N ILE A 75 -13.58 0.25 -5.06
CA ILE A 75 -13.35 1.51 -4.34
C ILE A 75 -14.04 1.54 -2.98
N SER A 76 -14.59 0.42 -2.54
CA SER A 76 -15.35 0.32 -1.29
C SER A 76 -14.49 0.76 -0.10
N SER A 77 -15.08 1.52 0.80
CA SER A 77 -14.45 2.06 2.02
C SER A 77 -13.15 2.85 1.80
N SER A 78 -12.83 3.22 0.56
CA SER A 78 -11.63 3.99 0.25
C SER A 78 -11.78 5.46 0.64
N GLN A 79 -10.67 6.13 0.91
CA GLN A 79 -10.62 7.59 1.09
C GLN A 79 -11.15 8.33 -0.14
N TYR A 80 -10.95 7.75 -1.34
CA TYR A 80 -11.52 8.28 -2.57
C TYR A 80 -13.06 8.28 -2.56
N LEU A 81 -13.67 7.18 -2.16
CA LEU A 81 -15.12 7.06 -2.09
C LEU A 81 -15.71 8.03 -1.05
N VAL A 82 -15.07 8.14 0.11
CA VAL A 82 -15.51 9.01 1.20
C VAL A 82 -15.31 10.49 0.84
N ASN A 83 -14.10 10.89 0.48
CA ASN A 83 -13.74 12.30 0.35
C ASN A 83 -14.11 12.92 -0.99
N VAL A 84 -14.13 12.15 -2.08
CA VAL A 84 -14.46 12.67 -3.42
C VAL A 84 -15.93 12.46 -3.76
N HIS A 85 -16.50 11.31 -3.39
CA HIS A 85 -17.88 10.97 -3.71
C HIS A 85 -18.87 11.18 -2.55
N GLY A 86 -18.40 11.48 -1.35
CA GLY A 86 -19.26 11.74 -0.17
C GLY A 86 -20.01 10.52 0.35
N VAL A 87 -19.55 9.30 0.05
CA VAL A 87 -20.17 8.05 0.49
C VAL A 87 -19.47 7.56 1.76
N GLU A 88 -20.06 7.85 2.91
CA GLU A 88 -19.47 7.54 4.22
C GLU A 88 -19.53 6.06 4.61
N ASN A 89 -20.51 5.32 4.06
CA ASN A 89 -20.74 3.92 4.43
C ASN A 89 -20.81 3.05 3.18
N SER A 90 -19.90 2.11 3.06
CA SER A 90 -19.87 1.09 2.02
C SER A 90 -19.38 -0.25 2.57
N SER A 91 -19.41 -1.28 1.75
CA SER A 91 -18.85 -2.59 2.11
C SER A 91 -17.35 -2.49 2.42
N ALA A 92 -16.82 -3.43 3.20
CA ALA A 92 -15.37 -3.63 3.27
C ALA A 92 -14.82 -3.96 1.86
N PRO A 93 -13.61 -3.50 1.52
CA PRO A 93 -12.99 -3.86 0.24
C PRO A 93 -12.70 -5.37 0.17
N HIS A 94 -12.42 -5.84 -1.04
CA HIS A 94 -12.03 -7.23 -1.24
C HIS A 94 -10.83 -7.61 -0.35
N PHE A 95 -10.93 -8.77 0.28
CA PHE A 95 -9.85 -9.36 1.07
C PHE A 95 -9.91 -10.89 1.01
N ASP A 96 -8.79 -11.51 0.70
CA ASP A 96 -8.58 -12.95 0.78
C ASP A 96 -7.31 -13.25 1.60
N LEU A 97 -7.45 -14.03 2.68
CA LEU A 97 -6.37 -14.32 3.61
C LEU A 97 -5.28 -15.23 3.00
N GLU A 98 -5.67 -16.12 2.09
CA GLU A 98 -4.72 -17.00 1.41
C GLU A 98 -3.87 -16.21 0.41
N GLU A 99 -4.50 -15.30 -0.35
CA GLU A 99 -3.80 -14.39 -1.27
C GLU A 99 -2.83 -13.49 -0.50
N GLU A 100 -3.28 -12.87 0.59
CA GLU A 100 -2.44 -12.03 1.45
C GLU A 100 -1.21 -12.79 1.95
N PHE A 101 -1.41 -13.99 2.49
CA PHE A 101 -0.33 -14.83 2.98
C PHE A 101 0.65 -15.20 1.87
N ALA A 102 0.15 -15.60 0.69
CA ALA A 102 0.98 -15.97 -0.45
C ALA A 102 1.82 -14.78 -0.94
N ASN A 103 1.21 -13.61 -1.09
CA ASN A 103 1.90 -12.39 -1.53
C ASN A 103 2.97 -11.94 -0.54
N GLN A 104 2.70 -11.99 0.77
CA GLN A 104 3.72 -11.67 1.79
C GLN A 104 4.89 -12.65 1.76
N LYS A 105 4.65 -13.96 1.60
CA LYS A 105 5.71 -14.97 1.45
C LYS A 105 6.52 -14.74 0.18
N GLN A 106 5.86 -14.36 -0.91
CA GLN A 106 6.52 -14.03 -2.17
C GLN A 106 7.47 -12.85 -2.00
N VAL A 107 7.01 -11.76 -1.38
CA VAL A 107 7.85 -10.57 -1.14
C VAL A 107 9.04 -10.91 -0.23
N GLN A 108 8.84 -11.70 0.83
CA GLN A 108 9.94 -12.16 1.69
C GLN A 108 11.00 -12.93 0.88
N MET A 109 10.58 -13.80 -0.03
CA MET A 109 11.50 -14.55 -0.89
C MET A 109 12.24 -13.60 -1.84
N LEU A 110 11.57 -12.67 -2.50
CA LEU A 110 12.18 -11.68 -3.39
C LEU A 110 13.24 -10.83 -2.68
N ILE A 111 12.99 -10.45 -1.42
CA ILE A 111 13.95 -9.75 -0.57
C ILE A 111 15.19 -10.62 -0.29
N ARG A 112 14.97 -11.87 0.12
CA ARG A 112 16.06 -12.82 0.43
C ARG A 112 16.94 -13.11 -0.78
N GLU A 113 16.33 -13.22 -1.94
CA GLU A 113 17.02 -13.43 -3.21
C GLU A 113 17.68 -12.15 -3.78
N GLY A 114 17.43 -10.97 -3.18
CA GLY A 114 17.94 -9.71 -3.68
C GLY A 114 17.37 -9.36 -5.07
N ALA A 115 16.16 -9.79 -5.36
CA ALA A 115 15.50 -9.56 -6.64
C ALA A 115 14.83 -8.19 -6.73
N ILE A 116 14.54 -7.56 -5.59
CA ILE A 116 13.88 -6.25 -5.50
C ILE A 116 14.74 -5.23 -4.75
N LYS A 117 14.58 -3.95 -5.07
CA LYS A 117 15.32 -2.81 -4.47
C LYS A 117 14.52 -2.08 -3.39
N SER A 118 13.19 -2.08 -3.51
CA SER A 118 12.29 -1.45 -2.53
C SER A 118 10.94 -2.17 -2.52
N ALA A 119 10.24 -2.10 -1.38
CA ALA A 119 8.89 -2.64 -1.24
C ALA A 119 8.03 -1.70 -0.39
N HIS A 120 6.75 -1.59 -0.74
CA HIS A 120 5.75 -0.79 -0.04
C HIS A 120 4.36 -1.41 -0.23
N ASP A 121 3.62 -1.57 0.84
CA ASP A 121 2.22 -2.01 0.78
C ASP A 121 1.32 -0.89 0.28
N LEU A 122 0.19 -1.24 -0.31
CA LEU A 122 -0.86 -0.29 -0.65
C LEU A 122 -1.87 -0.22 0.48
N SER A 123 -2.10 0.97 1.00
CA SER A 123 -3.05 1.26 2.07
C SER A 123 -3.93 2.47 1.72
N GLU A 124 -4.11 3.41 2.63
CA GLU A 124 -4.96 4.59 2.41
C GLU A 124 -4.53 5.41 1.19
N GLY A 125 -5.49 5.73 0.33
CA GLY A 125 -5.28 6.44 -0.93
C GLY A 125 -4.85 5.56 -2.11
N GLY A 126 -4.69 4.26 -1.90
CA GLY A 126 -4.45 3.25 -2.93
C GLY A 126 -3.12 3.37 -3.67
N LEU A 127 -3.12 2.92 -4.92
CA LEU A 127 -1.91 2.84 -5.75
C LEU A 127 -1.24 4.20 -5.96
N PHE A 128 -2.01 5.24 -6.25
CA PHE A 128 -1.44 6.56 -6.57
C PHE A 128 -0.70 7.16 -5.38
N VAL A 129 -1.28 7.08 -4.18
CA VAL A 129 -0.64 7.57 -2.95
C VAL A 129 0.60 6.72 -2.62
N GLY A 130 0.51 5.40 -2.69
CA GLY A 130 1.67 4.54 -2.47
C GLY A 130 2.85 4.81 -3.41
N LEU A 131 2.58 5.11 -4.69
CA LEU A 131 3.60 5.53 -5.65
C LEU A 131 4.25 6.87 -5.26
N LEU A 132 3.45 7.84 -4.81
CA LEU A 132 3.95 9.13 -4.34
C LEU A 132 4.79 9.00 -3.07
N GLU A 133 4.33 8.20 -2.09
CA GLU A 133 5.07 7.96 -0.85
C GLU A 133 6.44 7.36 -1.11
N LYS A 134 6.52 6.39 -2.03
CA LYS A 134 7.83 5.87 -2.49
C LYS A 134 8.71 6.95 -3.09
N GLY A 135 8.12 7.86 -3.85
CA GLY A 135 8.82 8.95 -4.52
C GLY A 135 9.34 10.04 -3.58
N MET A 136 8.54 10.43 -2.60
CA MET A 136 8.83 11.51 -1.66
C MET A 136 10.11 11.26 -0.85
N VAL A 137 10.46 9.99 -0.57
CA VAL A 137 11.66 9.64 0.22
C VAL A 137 12.95 10.16 -0.41
N ASN A 138 13.07 10.07 -1.74
CA ASN A 138 14.29 10.42 -2.46
C ASN A 138 14.08 11.43 -3.60
N GLY A 139 12.90 12.05 -3.68
CA GLY A 139 12.58 13.04 -4.71
C GLY A 139 12.49 12.45 -6.13
N LEU A 140 12.20 11.15 -6.24
CA LEU A 140 12.07 10.44 -7.51
C LEU A 140 10.59 10.31 -7.86
N GLY A 141 10.26 10.41 -9.15
CA GLY A 141 8.89 10.25 -9.65
C GLY A 141 8.65 8.89 -10.29
N PHE A 142 7.57 8.83 -11.04
CA PHE A 142 7.19 7.63 -11.78
C PHE A 142 6.51 7.98 -13.10
N ASP A 143 6.57 7.03 -14.04
CA ASP A 143 5.82 7.03 -15.28
C ASP A 143 5.21 5.63 -15.43
N ILE A 144 3.88 5.57 -15.35
CA ILE A 144 3.12 4.32 -15.33
C ILE A 144 2.02 4.30 -16.40
N THR A 145 1.69 3.11 -16.85
CA THR A 145 0.55 2.83 -17.74
C THR A 145 -0.44 1.94 -17.02
N MET A 146 -1.71 2.34 -17.06
CA MET A 146 -2.78 1.61 -16.41
C MET A 146 -3.29 0.47 -17.30
N PRO A 147 -3.68 -0.68 -16.72
CA PRO A 147 -4.33 -1.74 -17.49
C PRO A 147 -5.66 -1.25 -18.08
N ALA A 148 -5.82 -1.39 -19.40
CA ALA A 148 -6.97 -0.82 -20.12
C ALA A 148 -8.32 -1.51 -19.82
N GLU A 149 -8.27 -2.72 -19.26
CA GLU A 149 -9.45 -3.51 -18.91
C GLU A 149 -10.11 -3.08 -17.58
N PHE A 150 -9.43 -2.28 -16.75
CA PHE A 150 -9.94 -1.84 -15.46
C PHE A 150 -10.33 -0.36 -15.45
N ARG A 151 -11.25 -0.01 -14.59
CA ARG A 151 -11.56 1.39 -14.30
C ARG A 151 -10.33 2.07 -13.69
N LYS A 152 -9.87 3.14 -14.32
CA LYS A 152 -8.68 3.89 -13.92
C LYS A 152 -8.74 4.37 -12.47
N ASP A 153 -9.88 4.93 -12.05
CA ASP A 153 -10.09 5.41 -10.67
C ASP A 153 -10.05 4.27 -9.65
N ALA A 154 -10.60 3.10 -9.97
CA ALA A 154 -10.59 1.96 -9.07
C ALA A 154 -9.17 1.40 -8.89
N VAL A 155 -8.37 1.35 -9.94
CA VAL A 155 -6.97 0.90 -9.84
C VAL A 155 -6.12 1.89 -9.06
N LEU A 156 -6.26 3.20 -9.35
CA LEU A 156 -5.43 4.25 -8.73
C LEU A 156 -5.79 4.51 -7.27
N PHE A 157 -7.09 4.50 -6.93
CA PHE A 157 -7.57 4.98 -5.63
C PHE A 157 -8.36 3.94 -4.83
N GLY A 158 -8.54 2.72 -5.35
CA GLY A 158 -9.07 1.62 -4.57
C GLY A 158 -8.08 1.19 -3.49
N GLU A 159 -8.59 0.74 -2.35
CA GLU A 159 -7.81 0.36 -1.16
C GLU A 159 -7.97 -1.13 -0.83
N SER A 160 -8.22 -1.97 -1.84
CA SER A 160 -8.23 -3.42 -1.63
C SER A 160 -6.86 -3.91 -1.14
N ALA A 161 -6.89 -4.82 -0.17
CA ALA A 161 -5.69 -5.38 0.45
C ALA A 161 -4.86 -6.24 -0.53
N SER A 162 -3.75 -6.79 -0.04
CA SER A 162 -2.89 -7.76 -0.73
C SER A 162 -2.18 -7.21 -1.98
N ARG A 163 -2.01 -5.89 -2.10
CA ARG A 163 -1.25 -5.27 -3.18
C ARG A 163 0.02 -4.62 -2.65
N ILE A 164 1.16 -4.92 -3.27
CA ILE A 164 2.48 -4.47 -2.82
C ILE A 164 3.25 -3.92 -4.02
N LEU A 165 3.73 -2.68 -3.88
CA LEU A 165 4.60 -2.04 -4.87
C LEU A 165 6.05 -2.41 -4.62
N VAL A 166 6.73 -2.91 -5.64
CA VAL A 166 8.16 -3.20 -5.61
C VAL A 166 8.89 -2.52 -6.75
N THR A 167 10.18 -2.23 -6.56
CA THR A 167 11.05 -1.81 -7.66
C THR A 167 12.13 -2.83 -7.92
N VAL A 168 12.44 -2.97 -9.20
CA VAL A 168 13.40 -3.96 -9.72
C VAL A 168 14.35 -3.24 -10.68
N SER A 169 15.66 -3.50 -10.58
CA SER A 169 16.58 -3.00 -11.60
C SER A 169 16.37 -3.74 -12.92
N GLU A 170 16.65 -3.11 -14.05
CA GLU A 170 16.56 -3.76 -15.36
C GLU A 170 17.35 -5.09 -15.41
N GLU A 171 18.51 -5.13 -14.75
CA GLU A 171 19.36 -6.33 -14.65
C GLU A 171 18.69 -7.49 -13.93
N ASN A 172 17.83 -7.21 -12.95
CA ASN A 172 17.13 -8.22 -12.15
C ASN A 172 15.75 -8.58 -12.69
N LYS A 173 15.30 -7.97 -13.78
CA LYS A 173 13.96 -8.16 -14.34
C LYS A 173 13.62 -9.62 -14.59
N ASP A 174 14.47 -10.33 -15.31
CA ASP A 174 14.23 -11.73 -15.67
C ASP A 174 14.21 -12.61 -14.42
N LYS A 175 15.16 -12.40 -13.49
CA LYS A 175 15.18 -13.09 -12.18
C LYS A 175 13.90 -12.85 -11.40
N PHE A 176 13.40 -11.62 -11.36
CA PHE A 176 12.15 -11.27 -10.69
C PHE A 176 10.96 -12.02 -11.31
N ILE A 177 10.84 -11.97 -12.65
CA ILE A 177 9.75 -12.64 -13.37
C ILE A 177 9.78 -14.15 -13.13
N ASP A 178 10.94 -14.79 -13.23
CA ASP A 178 11.09 -16.23 -12.98
C ASP A 178 10.64 -16.63 -11.57
N LEU A 179 11.02 -15.84 -10.55
CA LEU A 179 10.63 -16.08 -9.16
C LEU A 179 9.11 -15.86 -8.95
N MET A 180 8.51 -14.88 -9.62
CA MET A 180 7.06 -14.66 -9.55
C MET A 180 6.28 -15.81 -10.22
N MET A 181 6.71 -16.24 -11.39
CA MET A 181 6.08 -17.36 -12.12
C MET A 181 6.17 -18.69 -11.37
N LEU A 182 7.25 -18.92 -10.63
CA LEU A 182 7.47 -20.15 -9.87
C LEU A 182 6.38 -20.40 -8.82
N ASN A 183 5.89 -19.36 -8.18
CA ASN A 183 4.91 -19.46 -7.10
C ASN A 183 3.49 -19.06 -7.51
N GLY A 184 3.29 -18.60 -8.75
CA GLY A 184 1.97 -18.29 -9.30
C GLY A 184 1.27 -17.07 -8.67
N CYS A 185 2.00 -16.19 -7.99
CA CYS A 185 1.45 -14.92 -7.51
C CYS A 185 1.23 -13.96 -8.68
N ALA A 186 0.11 -13.25 -8.66
CA ALA A 186 -0.19 -12.23 -9.66
C ALA A 186 0.78 -11.04 -9.54
N PHE A 187 1.16 -10.46 -10.67
CA PHE A 187 1.95 -9.24 -10.72
C PHE A 187 1.79 -8.51 -12.05
N ASP A 188 1.91 -7.19 -12.01
CA ASP A 188 1.85 -6.32 -13.19
C ASP A 188 3.08 -5.41 -13.24
N LEU A 189 3.64 -5.23 -14.44
CA LEU A 189 4.61 -4.17 -14.72
C LEU A 189 3.83 -2.88 -14.97
N LEU A 190 3.94 -1.93 -14.06
CA LEU A 190 3.26 -0.64 -14.17
C LEU A 190 4.04 0.37 -15.00
N GLY A 191 5.36 0.38 -14.91
CA GLY A 191 6.21 1.37 -15.58
C GLY A 191 7.58 1.50 -14.95
N HIS A 192 8.08 2.72 -14.83
CA HIS A 192 9.44 2.96 -14.37
C HIS A 192 9.59 4.24 -13.52
N VAL A 193 10.68 4.29 -12.77
CA VAL A 193 11.06 5.42 -11.91
C VAL A 193 11.64 6.56 -12.75
N THR A 194 11.17 7.80 -12.51
CA THR A 194 11.64 9.04 -13.17
C THR A 194 12.52 9.90 -12.24
N LYS A 195 13.01 11.04 -12.74
CA LYS A 195 13.75 12.05 -11.94
C LYS A 195 12.86 13.01 -11.13
N GLY A 196 11.60 12.70 -10.92
CA GLY A 196 10.67 13.53 -10.15
C GLY A 196 9.37 13.87 -10.86
N SER A 197 9.25 13.63 -12.18
CA SER A 197 7.98 13.76 -12.89
C SER A 197 7.03 12.64 -12.53
N VAL A 198 5.76 12.97 -12.42
CA VAL A 198 4.63 12.06 -12.16
C VAL A 198 3.81 11.97 -13.44
N ARG A 199 3.75 10.78 -14.03
CA ARG A 199 3.01 10.55 -15.28
C ARG A 199 2.14 9.30 -15.16
N VAL A 200 0.95 9.38 -15.73
CA VAL A 200 -0.01 8.28 -15.81
C VAL A 200 -0.63 8.26 -17.21
N ASP A 201 -0.50 7.16 -17.95
CA ASP A 201 -1.02 6.99 -19.32
C ASP A 201 -0.58 8.12 -20.27
N ASP A 202 0.71 8.46 -20.27
CA ASP A 202 1.29 9.57 -21.04
C ASP A 202 0.83 10.98 -20.64
N GLU A 203 -0.07 11.13 -19.67
CA GLU A 203 -0.48 12.42 -19.12
C GLU A 203 0.51 12.91 -18.06
N ASP A 204 0.80 14.21 -18.08
CA ASP A 204 1.61 14.87 -17.05
C ASP A 204 0.72 15.21 -15.85
N TRP A 205 1.02 14.65 -14.70
CA TRP A 205 0.34 14.89 -13.43
C TRP A 205 1.18 15.73 -12.45
N GLY A 206 2.22 16.39 -12.93
CA GLY A 206 3.09 17.26 -12.14
C GLY A 206 4.34 16.58 -11.60
N THR A 207 4.78 16.96 -10.42
CA THR A 207 6.03 16.48 -9.82
C THR A 207 5.84 15.98 -8.40
N VAL A 208 6.68 15.02 -7.99
CA VAL A 208 6.71 14.52 -6.60
C VAL A 208 6.92 15.66 -5.60
N THR A 209 7.72 16.68 -5.94
CA THR A 209 7.96 17.82 -5.04
C THR A 209 6.70 18.64 -4.77
N GLU A 210 5.81 18.77 -5.76
CA GLU A 210 4.52 19.46 -5.58
C GLU A 210 3.61 18.68 -4.64
N TYR A 211 3.48 17.37 -4.83
CA TYR A 211 2.71 16.50 -3.94
C TYR A 211 3.30 16.43 -2.53
N GLN A 212 4.63 16.38 -2.40
CA GLN A 212 5.29 16.40 -1.09
C GLN A 212 4.98 17.67 -0.30
N LYS A 213 4.93 18.84 -0.95
CA LYS A 213 4.52 20.09 -0.29
C LYS A 213 3.09 20.01 0.25
N ILE A 214 2.17 19.42 -0.52
CA ILE A 214 0.78 19.24 -0.07
C ILE A 214 0.74 18.31 1.14
N TYR A 215 1.45 17.20 1.07
CA TYR A 215 1.53 16.21 2.15
C TYR A 215 2.12 16.79 3.44
N ASP A 216 3.28 17.44 3.35
CA ASP A 216 4.01 17.98 4.50
C ASP A 216 3.27 19.13 5.18
N ASN A 217 2.49 19.90 4.45
CA ASN A 217 1.75 21.06 4.98
C ASN A 217 0.29 20.77 5.34
N ALA A 218 -0.22 19.57 5.08
CA ALA A 218 -1.64 19.26 5.24
C ALA A 218 -2.21 19.59 6.63
N LEU A 219 -1.52 19.26 7.70
CA LEU A 219 -1.90 19.59 9.08
C LEU A 219 -1.64 21.07 9.41
N GLY A 220 -0.49 21.60 8.98
CA GLY A 220 -0.12 23.00 9.22
C GLY A 220 -1.13 23.97 8.63
N ASP A 221 -1.57 23.74 7.41
CA ASP A 221 -2.55 24.56 6.71
C ASP A 221 -3.95 24.55 7.36
N ILE A 222 -4.32 23.46 8.03
CA ILE A 222 -5.58 23.37 8.80
C ILE A 222 -5.45 24.12 10.14
N LEU A 223 -4.33 23.96 10.83
CA LEU A 223 -4.12 24.51 12.17
C LEU A 223 -3.84 26.02 12.19
N THR A 224 -3.44 26.59 11.06
CA THR A 224 -3.12 28.03 10.92
C THR A 224 -4.27 28.87 10.35
N LYS A 225 -5.42 28.25 10.06
CA LYS A 225 -6.69 28.92 9.69
C LYS A 225 -7.52 29.21 10.91
#